data_4eed6ff6fdbc74df20f75c785822f135
#
_entry.id   4eed6ff6fdbc74df20f75c785822f135
#
_cell.length_a   1.000
_cell.length_b   1.000
_cell.length_c   1.000
_cell.angle_alpha   90.00
_cell.angle_beta   90.00
_cell.angle_gamma   90.00
#
_symmetry.space_group_name_H-M   'P 1'
#
loop_
_entity.id
_entity.type
_entity.pdbx_description
1 polymer ?
#
loop_
_entity_poly.entity_id
_entity_poly.type
_entity_poly.pdbx_seq_one_letter_code
_entity_poly.pdbx_strand_id
1 'polypeptide(L)' 'MNILVVDDEYYIVKNIIETTDWSALGIEQAFPAYSASQAKRIFEGSQDIDILLTDIEMPRETGLQLVEW' A
#
# COMPACT_ATOMS: atom_id res chain seq x y z
N MET A 1 11.90 7.84 2.14
CA MET A 1 10.47 7.62 2.39
C MET A 1 10.05 6.24 1.88
N ASN A 2 9.13 5.61 2.57
CA ASN A 2 8.58 4.32 2.16
C ASN A 2 7.09 4.46 1.90
N ILE A 3 6.58 3.76 0.89
CA ILE A 3 5.16 3.78 0.53
C ILE A 3 4.57 2.38 0.67
N LEU A 4 3.32 2.33 1.15
CA LEU A 4 2.52 1.11 1.18
C LEU A 4 1.40 1.26 0.15
N VAL A 5 1.37 0.35 -0.83
CA VAL A 5 0.38 0.36 -1.91
C VAL A 5 -0.62 -0.75 -1.63
N VAL A 6 -1.88 -0.39 -1.44
CA VAL A 6 -2.94 -1.32 -1.04
C VAL A 6 -4.06 -1.33 -2.07
N ASP A 7 -4.37 -2.49 -2.62
CA ASP A 7 -5.51 -2.71 -3.49
C ASP A 7 -5.80 -4.21 -3.49
N ASP A 8 -7.06 -4.60 -3.57
CA ASP A 8 -7.44 -6.01 -3.61
C ASP A 8 -7.16 -6.67 -4.96
N GLU A 9 -6.90 -5.88 -5.99
CA GLU A 9 -6.55 -6.40 -7.31
C GLU A 9 -5.04 -6.52 -7.46
N TYR A 10 -4.56 -7.76 -7.45
CA TYR A 10 -3.14 -8.08 -7.52
C TYR A 10 -2.42 -7.37 -8.67
N TYR A 11 -3.00 -7.39 -9.87
CA TYR A 11 -2.34 -6.83 -11.05
C TYR A 11 -2.21 -5.31 -10.99
N ILE A 12 -3.14 -4.64 -10.33
CA ILE A 12 -3.07 -3.19 -10.16
C ILE A 12 -1.87 -2.82 -9.27
N VAL A 13 -1.75 -3.49 -8.13
CA VAL A 13 -0.63 -3.26 -7.22
C VAL A 13 0.69 -3.58 -7.89
N LYS A 14 0.77 -4.74 -8.54
CA LYS A 14 1.97 -5.16 -9.25
C LYS A 14 2.37 -4.15 -10.32
N ASN A 15 1.42 -3.69 -11.12
CA ASN A 15 1.68 -2.73 -12.18
C ASN A 15 2.19 -1.40 -11.62
N ILE A 16 1.56 -0.88 -10.58
CA ILE A 16 1.99 0.36 -9.94
C ILE A 16 3.42 0.23 -9.44
N ILE A 17 3.73 -0.86 -8.74
CA ILE A 17 5.06 -1.05 -8.16
C ILE A 17 6.13 -1.21 -9.24
N GLU A 18 5.83 -1.95 -10.30
CA GLU A 18 6.82 -2.23 -11.36
C GLU A 18 7.04 -1.06 -12.32
N THR A 19 6.04 -0.20 -12.52
CA THR A 19 6.13 0.85 -13.54
C THR A 19 6.45 2.23 -12.99
N THR A 20 6.41 2.42 -11.68
CA THR A 20 6.67 3.72 -11.06
C THR A 20 8.16 3.86 -10.75
N ASP A 21 8.74 5.00 -11.11
CA ASP A 21 10.12 5.30 -10.74
C ASP A 21 10.16 5.87 -9.32
N TRP A 22 10.22 4.97 -8.35
CA TRP A 22 10.18 5.32 -6.94
C TRP A 22 11.35 6.20 -6.50
N SER A 23 12.53 5.93 -7.05
CA SER A 23 13.71 6.72 -6.68
C SER A 23 13.58 8.18 -7.14
N ALA A 24 12.95 8.42 -8.28
CA ALA A 24 12.68 9.77 -8.76
C ALA A 24 11.73 10.53 -7.83
N LEU A 25 10.89 9.80 -7.08
CA LEU A 25 9.96 10.38 -6.11
C LEU A 25 10.53 10.46 -4.69
N GLY A 26 11.78 10.05 -4.50
CA GLY A 26 12.40 10.02 -3.18
C GLY A 26 11.92 8.86 -2.31
N ILE A 27 11.34 7.83 -2.92
CA ILE A 27 10.84 6.66 -2.20
C ILE A 27 11.86 5.53 -2.28
N GLU A 28 12.30 5.06 -1.13
CA GLU A 28 13.31 4.01 -1.04
C GLU A 28 12.72 2.62 -1.25
N GLN A 29 11.53 2.37 -0.70
CA GLN A 29 10.85 1.09 -0.80
C GLN A 29 9.37 1.26 -1.00
N ALA A 30 8.78 0.40 -1.86
CA ALA A 30 7.35 0.32 -2.09
C ALA A 30 6.89 -1.08 -1.70
N PHE A 31 5.96 -1.16 -0.75
CA PHE A 31 5.46 -2.43 -0.23
C PHE A 31 4.06 -2.70 -0.76
N PRO A 32 3.80 -3.91 -1.28
CA PRO A 32 2.47 -4.26 -1.73
C PRO A 32 1.61 -4.84 -0.61
N ALA A 33 0.33 -4.54 -0.63
CA ALA A 33 -0.66 -5.22 0.21
C ALA A 33 -1.95 -5.39 -0.59
N TYR A 34 -2.65 -6.48 -0.37
CA TYR A 34 -3.82 -6.83 -1.16
C TYR A 34 -5.10 -6.84 -0.32
N SER A 35 -4.98 -6.45 0.94
CA SER A 35 -6.10 -6.31 1.87
C SER A 35 -5.71 -5.37 3.00
N ALA A 36 -6.70 -4.87 3.73
CA ALA A 36 -6.43 -4.04 4.90
C ALA A 36 -5.68 -4.83 5.98
N SER A 37 -5.98 -6.12 6.12
CA SER A 37 -5.27 -6.98 7.08
C SER A 37 -3.80 -7.08 6.78
N GLN A 38 -3.44 -7.27 5.51
CA GLN A 38 -2.04 -7.29 5.09
C GLN A 38 -1.36 -5.95 5.29
N ALA A 39 -2.06 -4.87 4.96
CA ALA A 39 -1.54 -3.52 5.15
C ALA A 39 -1.24 -3.24 6.64
N LYS A 40 -2.13 -3.66 7.52
CA LYS A 40 -1.92 -3.52 8.96
C LYS A 40 -0.68 -4.26 9.44
N ARG A 41 -0.49 -5.49 8.97
CA ARG A 41 0.70 -6.26 9.34
C ARG A 41 1.99 -5.58 8.91
N ILE A 42 2.00 -5.03 7.70
CA ILE A 42 3.18 -4.34 7.19
C ILE A 42 3.41 -3.06 7.99
N PHE A 43 2.34 -2.31 8.26
CA PHE A 43 2.42 -1.07 9.01
C PHE A 43 2.89 -1.28 10.45
N GLU A 44 2.41 -2.34 11.09
CA GLU A 44 2.77 -2.67 12.47
C GLU A 44 4.13 -3.37 12.59
N GLY A 45 4.72 -3.77 11.46
CA GLY A 45 6.03 -4.39 11.43
C GLY A 45 7.15 -3.37 11.64
N SER A 46 8.36 -3.74 11.21
CA SER A 46 9.54 -2.91 11.42
C SER A 46 9.74 -1.83 10.37
N GLN A 47 8.88 -1.75 9.35
CA GLN A 47 9.02 -0.77 8.29
C GLN A 47 8.41 0.56 8.70
N ASP A 48 9.12 1.64 8.36
CA ASP A 48 8.63 2.99 8.55
C ASP A 48 7.86 3.43 7.32
N ILE A 49 6.54 3.32 7.39
CA ILE A 49 5.68 3.72 6.27
C ILE A 49 5.32 5.19 6.40
N ASP A 50 5.69 5.96 5.38
CA ASP A 50 5.45 7.41 5.33
C ASP A 50 4.23 7.77 4.50
N ILE A 51 3.90 6.95 3.48
CA ILE A 51 2.84 7.23 2.53
C ILE A 51 1.97 5.99 2.39
N LEU A 52 0.65 6.19 2.39
CA LEU A 52 -0.32 5.13 2.14
C LEU A 52 -1.10 5.45 0.87
N LEU A 53 -1.02 4.56 -0.12
CA LEU A 53 -1.82 4.64 -1.33
C LEU A 53 -2.81 3.49 -1.31
N THR A 54 -4.10 3.79 -1.22
CA THR A 54 -5.12 2.76 -1.07
C THR A 54 -6.36 3.04 -1.91
N ASP A 55 -7.02 1.96 -2.37
CA ASP A 55 -8.34 2.02 -2.98
C ASP A 55 -9.40 1.98 -1.88
N ILE A 56 -10.36 2.90 -1.95
CA ILE A 56 -11.43 3.02 -0.97
C ILE A 56 -12.46 1.90 -1.11
N GLU A 57 -12.59 1.33 -2.30
CA GLU A 57 -13.69 0.41 -2.64
C GLU A 57 -13.27 -1.07 -2.67
N MET A 58 -12.43 -1.50 -1.76
CA MET A 58 -12.06 -2.91 -1.65
C MET A 58 -13.26 -3.75 -1.22
N PRO A 59 -13.51 -4.91 -1.86
CA PRO A 59 -14.75 -5.67 -1.66
C PRO A 59 -15.07 -6.09 -0.24
N ARG A 60 -14.10 -6.51 0.53
CA ARG A 60 -14.31 -7.01 1.90
C ARG A 60 -13.96 -6.01 2.97
N GLU A 61 -13.16 -5.04 2.60
CA GLU A 61 -12.64 -4.02 3.49
C GLU A 61 -12.60 -2.73 2.70
N THR A 62 -12.99 -1.63 3.31
CA THR A 62 -12.94 -0.35 2.62
C THR A 62 -11.64 0.38 2.94
N GLY A 63 -11.23 1.27 2.05
CA GLY A 63 -10.10 2.14 2.33
C GLY A 63 -10.36 3.02 3.54
N LEU A 64 -11.63 3.37 3.80
CA LEU A 64 -11.99 4.13 4.99
C LEU A 64 -11.70 3.36 6.27
N GLN A 65 -11.97 2.06 6.29
CA GLN A 65 -11.65 1.22 7.45
C GLN A 65 -10.15 1.18 7.69
N LEU A 66 -9.37 1.10 6.64
CA LEU A 66 -7.92 1.13 6.75
C LEU A 66 -7.42 2.47 7.29
N VAL A 67 -8.01 3.57 6.84
CA VAL A 67 -7.61 4.92 7.27
C VAL A 67 -8.02 5.19 8.71
N GLU A 68 -9.17 4.69 9.15
CA GLU A 68 -9.65 4.87 10.52
C GLU A 68 -8.83 4.08 11.55
N TRP A 69 -8.17 3.09 11.10
CA TRP A 69 -7.30 2.29 11.95
C TRP A 69 -6.09 3.10 12.43
#